data_2687b9a41928197fd1f185ff19adf8bb
#
_entry.id   2687b9a41928197fd1f185ff19adf8bb
#
_cell.length_a   1.000
_cell.length_b   1.000
_cell.length_c   1.000
_cell.angle_alpha   90.00
_cell.angle_beta   90.00
_cell.angle_gamma   90.00
#
_symmetry.space_group_name_H-M   'P 1'
#
loop_
_entity.id
_entity.type
_entity.pdbx_description
1 polymer ?
#
loop_
_entity_poly.entity_id
_entity_poly.type
_entity_poly.pdbx_seq_one_letter_code
_entity_poly.pdbx_strand_id
1 'polypeptide(L)'
;MEAEKLIEALHTVEKLKRTMRHCYTSDDRKESVAEHCWRVALMAYWMEDEFSEVDINKVIKMCLIHDLGECFTGDIPCFKKTEADEETEENLLYQWVATLPEPLNDKMRTLYQEMSELKTLEAKIYKALDNME
;
A
#
# COMPACT_ATOMS: atom_id res chain seq x y z
N MET A 1 10.67 18.51 2.87
CA MET A 1 9.18 18.66 2.82
C MET A 1 8.74 19.63 3.91
N GLU A 2 7.88 20.55 3.57
CA GLU A 2 7.31 21.47 4.56
C GLU A 2 6.37 20.73 5.52
N ALA A 3 6.38 21.13 6.79
CA ALA A 3 5.57 20.45 7.82
C ALA A 3 4.06 20.46 7.48
N GLU A 4 3.57 21.55 6.92
CA GLU A 4 2.18 21.67 6.52
C GLU A 4 1.78 20.63 5.47
N LYS A 5 2.64 20.41 4.48
CA LYS A 5 2.41 19.41 3.43
C LYS A 5 2.43 17.99 3.99
N LEU A 6 3.32 17.73 4.91
CA LEU A 6 3.39 16.44 5.59
C LEU A 6 2.09 16.17 6.37
N ILE A 7 1.62 17.16 7.12
CA ILE A 7 0.38 17.03 7.90
C ILE A 7 -0.82 16.78 6.99
N GLU A 8 -0.91 17.51 5.87
CA GLU A 8 -1.99 17.30 4.90
C GLU A 8 -1.99 15.88 4.33
N ALA A 9 -0.81 15.38 3.94
CA ALA A 9 -0.67 14.02 3.41
C ALA A 9 -1.04 12.97 4.46
N LEU A 10 -0.55 13.12 5.69
CA LEU A 10 -0.86 12.21 6.79
C LEU A 10 -2.35 12.22 7.14
N HIS A 11 -2.99 13.38 7.05
CA HIS A 11 -4.43 13.49 7.28
C HIS A 11 -5.23 12.67 6.25
N THR A 12 -4.79 12.68 4.99
CA THR A 12 -5.43 11.89 3.93
C THR A 12 -5.29 10.38 4.23
N VAL A 13 -4.08 9.91 4.54
CA VAL A 13 -3.85 8.48 4.76
C VAL A 13 -4.41 7.97 6.09
N GLU A 14 -4.75 8.86 7.01
CA GLU A 14 -5.41 8.49 8.26
C GLU A 14 -6.70 7.71 8.02
N LYS A 15 -7.35 7.92 6.88
CA LYS A 15 -8.56 7.18 6.50
C LYS A 15 -8.37 5.66 6.49
N LEU A 16 -7.16 5.17 6.25
CA LEU A 16 -6.88 3.73 6.28
C LEU A 16 -7.09 3.11 7.66
N LYS A 17 -6.97 3.91 8.73
CA LYS A 17 -7.22 3.44 10.10
C LYS A 17 -8.69 3.08 10.34
N ARG A 18 -9.59 3.67 9.58
CA ARG A 18 -11.05 3.44 9.68
C ARG A 18 -11.65 2.80 8.44
N THR A 19 -10.83 2.42 7.47
CA THR A 19 -11.25 1.62 6.32
C THR A 19 -11.09 0.16 6.69
N MET A 20 -12.21 -0.55 6.82
CA MET A 20 -12.18 -1.94 7.30
C MET A 20 -12.08 -2.90 6.13
N ARG A 21 -11.24 -3.92 6.32
CA ARG A 21 -11.15 -5.06 5.41
C ARG A 21 -12.29 -6.04 5.71
N HIS A 22 -12.51 -6.98 4.78
CA HIS A 22 -13.47 -8.07 4.98
C HIS A 22 -12.81 -9.28 5.65
N CYS A 23 -11.90 -9.01 6.57
CA CYS A 23 -11.15 -9.99 7.36
C CYS A 23 -11.26 -9.61 8.84
N TYR A 24 -11.13 -10.61 9.70
CA TYR A 24 -11.27 -10.44 11.14
C TYR A 24 -9.97 -10.79 11.86
N THR A 25 -9.72 -10.09 12.96
CA THR A 25 -8.65 -10.47 13.89
C THR A 25 -9.08 -11.70 14.67
N SER A 26 -8.16 -12.30 15.44
CA SER A 26 -8.44 -13.50 16.21
C SER A 26 -9.51 -13.33 17.29
N ASP A 27 -9.81 -12.07 17.67
CA ASP A 27 -10.87 -11.73 18.64
C ASP A 27 -12.17 -11.25 17.96
N ASP A 28 -12.35 -11.61 16.70
CA ASP A 28 -13.55 -11.30 15.89
C ASP A 28 -13.78 -9.81 15.62
N ARG A 29 -12.74 -8.97 15.73
CA ARG A 29 -12.81 -7.57 15.33
C ARG A 29 -12.42 -7.44 13.86
N LYS A 30 -13.10 -6.60 13.10
CA LYS A 30 -12.68 -6.30 11.72
C LYS A 30 -11.32 -5.62 11.72
N GLU A 31 -10.45 -6.08 10.81
CA GLU A 31 -9.12 -5.53 10.62
C GLU A 31 -9.19 -4.28 9.74
N SER A 32 -8.48 -3.21 10.11
CA SER A 32 -8.37 -2.04 9.24
C SER A 32 -7.31 -2.26 8.16
N VAL A 33 -7.42 -1.51 7.06
CA VAL A 33 -6.43 -1.55 5.98
C VAL A 33 -5.05 -1.11 6.50
N ALA A 34 -5.01 -0.12 7.39
CA ALA A 34 -3.76 0.32 8.00
C ALA A 34 -3.07 -0.79 8.78
N GLU A 35 -3.83 -1.58 9.54
CA GLU A 35 -3.30 -2.72 10.30
C GLU A 35 -2.74 -3.79 9.37
N HIS A 36 -3.42 -4.06 8.27
CA HIS A 36 -2.95 -4.98 7.23
C HIS A 36 -1.60 -4.50 6.64
N CYS A 37 -1.54 -3.26 6.21
CA CYS A 37 -0.31 -2.70 5.62
C CYS A 37 0.87 -2.77 6.59
N TRP A 38 0.63 -2.44 7.87
CA TRP A 38 1.64 -2.55 8.91
C TRP A 38 2.17 -3.99 9.03
N ARG A 39 1.26 -4.95 9.10
CA ARG A 39 1.64 -6.35 9.30
C ARG A 39 2.38 -6.93 8.09
N VAL A 40 1.97 -6.57 6.87
CA VAL A 40 2.67 -6.99 5.65
C VAL A 40 4.09 -6.42 5.63
N ALA A 41 4.24 -5.13 6.01
CA ALA A 41 5.56 -4.50 6.09
C ALA A 41 6.45 -5.16 7.15
N LEU A 42 5.86 -5.53 8.28
CA LEU A 42 6.58 -6.25 9.36
C LEU A 42 7.07 -7.62 8.87
N MET A 43 6.24 -8.33 8.12
CA MET A 43 6.65 -9.61 7.50
C MET A 43 7.87 -9.42 6.60
N ALA A 44 7.86 -8.39 5.76
CA ALA A 44 8.98 -8.10 4.88
C ALA A 44 10.27 -7.85 5.67
N TYR A 45 10.20 -7.05 6.72
CA TYR A 45 11.34 -6.78 7.58
C TYR A 45 11.88 -8.06 8.23
N TRP A 46 11.00 -8.89 8.76
CA TRP A 46 11.40 -10.13 9.43
C TRP A 46 11.96 -11.19 8.48
N MET A 47 11.66 -11.08 7.18
CA MET A 47 12.18 -11.97 6.14
C MET A 47 13.48 -11.46 5.49
N GLU A 48 14.04 -10.38 6.00
CA GLU A 48 15.21 -9.70 5.44
C GLU A 48 16.37 -10.65 5.16
N ASP A 49 16.70 -11.52 6.09
CA ASP A 49 17.82 -12.44 5.95
C ASP A 49 17.55 -13.59 4.95
N GLU A 50 16.27 -13.84 4.65
CA GLU A 50 15.87 -14.88 3.69
C GLU A 50 15.98 -14.40 2.24
N PHE A 51 16.00 -13.08 2.02
CA PHE A 51 16.01 -12.48 0.69
C PHE A 51 17.24 -11.58 0.51
N SER A 52 18.44 -12.17 0.64
CA SER A 52 19.69 -11.41 0.61
C SER A 52 20.00 -10.74 -0.74
N GLU A 53 19.36 -11.17 -1.82
CA GLU A 53 19.60 -10.69 -3.18
C GLU A 53 18.67 -9.55 -3.60
N VAL A 54 17.74 -9.15 -2.73
CA VAL A 54 16.75 -8.14 -3.04
C VAL A 54 16.94 -6.88 -2.20
N ASP A 55 16.45 -5.77 -2.69
CA ASP A 55 16.35 -4.54 -1.92
C ASP A 55 15.13 -4.65 -0.99
N ILE A 56 15.36 -5.19 0.20
CA ILE A 56 14.26 -5.41 1.17
C ILE A 56 13.65 -4.10 1.64
N ASN A 57 14.41 -3.02 1.69
CA ASN A 57 13.87 -1.72 2.07
C ASN A 57 12.84 -1.25 1.05
N LYS A 58 13.06 -1.54 -0.23
CA LYS A 58 12.08 -1.26 -1.27
C LYS A 58 10.81 -2.09 -1.07
N VAL A 59 10.95 -3.38 -0.73
CA VAL A 59 9.81 -4.26 -0.47
C VAL A 59 8.98 -3.74 0.72
N ILE A 60 9.64 -3.31 1.79
CA ILE A 60 8.97 -2.73 2.97
C ILE A 60 8.17 -1.50 2.56
N LYS A 61 8.75 -0.62 1.75
CA LYS A 61 8.04 0.57 1.25
C LYS A 61 6.83 0.20 0.41
N MET A 62 6.97 -0.80 -0.47
CA MET A 62 5.85 -1.30 -1.27
C MET A 62 4.71 -1.79 -0.38
N CYS A 63 5.03 -2.56 0.64
CA CYS A 63 4.04 -3.09 1.59
C CYS A 63 3.30 -1.96 2.31
N LEU A 64 4.02 -0.92 2.73
CA LEU A 64 3.43 0.20 3.45
C LEU A 64 2.43 0.99 2.60
N ILE A 65 2.69 1.13 1.30
CA ILE A 65 1.90 2.01 0.43
C ILE A 65 0.92 1.29 -0.47
N HIS A 66 0.92 -0.05 -0.49
CA HIS A 66 0.20 -0.79 -1.52
C HIS A 66 -1.32 -0.55 -1.54
N ASP A 67 -1.92 -0.28 -0.39
CA ASP A 67 -3.37 -0.08 -0.28
C ASP A 67 -3.78 1.38 -0.04
N LEU A 68 -2.87 2.34 -0.25
CA LEU A 68 -3.22 3.76 -0.05
C LEU A 68 -4.39 4.22 -0.92
N GLY A 69 -4.58 3.62 -2.10
CA GLY A 69 -5.70 3.92 -2.97
C GLY A 69 -7.06 3.71 -2.31
N GLU A 70 -7.14 2.81 -1.34
CA GLU A 70 -8.39 2.55 -0.62
C GLU A 70 -8.83 3.71 0.27
N CYS A 71 -7.98 4.71 0.49
CA CYS A 71 -8.39 5.98 1.12
C CYS A 71 -9.51 6.66 0.33
N PHE A 72 -9.58 6.41 -0.96
CA PHE A 72 -10.50 7.09 -1.88
C PHE A 72 -11.73 6.25 -2.25
N THR A 73 -11.61 4.92 -2.21
CA THR A 73 -12.67 4.01 -2.66
C THR A 73 -13.15 3.03 -1.59
N GLY A 74 -12.39 2.89 -0.49
CA GLY A 74 -12.66 1.86 0.52
C GLY A 74 -12.20 0.48 0.06
N ASP A 75 -12.33 -0.52 0.93
CA ASP A 75 -11.99 -1.89 0.62
C ASP A 75 -13.17 -2.61 -0.03
N ILE A 76 -13.00 -2.96 -1.32
CA ILE A 76 -13.99 -3.73 -2.07
C ILE A 76 -13.50 -5.18 -2.11
N PRO A 77 -14.30 -6.19 -1.67
CA PRO A 77 -13.88 -7.59 -1.73
C PRO A 77 -13.45 -8.00 -3.14
N CYS A 78 -12.38 -8.77 -3.26
CA CYS A 78 -11.82 -9.18 -4.55
C CYS A 78 -12.86 -9.75 -5.50
N PHE A 79 -13.79 -10.56 -4.99
CA PHE A 79 -14.82 -11.19 -5.80
C PHE A 79 -15.92 -10.23 -6.27
N LYS A 80 -15.99 -9.03 -5.72
CA LYS A 80 -16.92 -7.96 -6.11
C LYS A 80 -16.24 -6.83 -6.87
N LYS A 81 -14.89 -6.79 -6.84
CA LYS A 81 -14.11 -5.70 -7.44
C LYS A 81 -14.09 -5.87 -8.97
N THR A 82 -14.51 -4.85 -9.70
CA THR A 82 -14.50 -4.83 -11.17
C THR A 82 -13.25 -4.12 -11.69
N GLU A 83 -12.96 -4.27 -12.99
CA GLU A 83 -11.87 -3.52 -13.64
C GLU A 83 -12.10 -2.01 -13.55
N ALA A 84 -13.36 -1.58 -13.64
CA ALA A 84 -13.73 -0.16 -13.50
C ALA A 84 -13.41 0.35 -12.09
N ASP A 85 -13.63 -0.46 -11.06
CA ASP A 85 -13.30 -0.11 -9.67
C ASP A 85 -11.79 0.05 -9.50
N GLU A 86 -11.00 -0.87 -10.05
CA GLU A 86 -9.54 -0.83 -9.99
C GLU A 86 -9.00 0.40 -10.72
N GLU A 87 -9.53 0.69 -11.89
CA GLU A 87 -9.12 1.84 -12.67
C GLU A 87 -9.43 3.15 -11.95
N THR A 88 -10.61 3.26 -11.36
CA THR A 88 -11.02 4.43 -10.59
C THR A 88 -10.09 4.65 -9.41
N GLU A 89 -9.81 3.61 -8.64
CA GLU A 89 -8.92 3.67 -7.48
C GLU A 89 -7.52 4.10 -7.90
N GLU A 90 -6.98 3.50 -8.95
CA GLU A 90 -5.65 3.82 -9.48
C GLU A 90 -5.56 5.26 -9.95
N ASN A 91 -6.57 5.75 -10.68
CA ASN A 91 -6.61 7.13 -11.15
C ASN A 91 -6.62 8.12 -9.99
N LEU A 92 -7.44 7.88 -8.98
CA LEU A 92 -7.52 8.74 -7.79
C LEU A 92 -6.20 8.71 -7.01
N LEU A 93 -5.58 7.54 -6.89
CA LEU A 93 -4.29 7.40 -6.22
C LEU A 93 -3.21 8.20 -6.92
N TYR A 94 -3.08 8.07 -8.23
CA TYR A 94 -2.06 8.80 -8.98
C TYR A 94 -2.30 10.32 -8.97
N GLN A 95 -3.55 10.76 -8.99
CA GLN A 95 -3.88 12.17 -8.85
C GLN A 95 -3.42 12.70 -7.49
N TRP A 96 -3.65 11.95 -6.43
CA TRP A 96 -3.22 12.35 -5.09
C TRP A 96 -1.70 12.34 -4.97
N VAL A 97 -1.02 11.30 -5.48
CA VAL A 97 0.44 11.21 -5.46
C VAL A 97 1.06 12.42 -6.15
N ALA A 98 0.46 12.88 -7.26
CA ALA A 98 0.96 14.05 -7.99
C ALA A 98 0.90 15.35 -7.16
N THR A 99 0.07 15.41 -6.13
CA THR A 99 -0.01 16.57 -5.23
C THR A 99 1.09 16.59 -4.16
N LEU A 100 1.82 15.51 -4.00
CA LEU A 100 2.89 15.41 -3.00
C LEU A 100 4.12 16.21 -3.46
N PRO A 101 4.90 16.76 -2.51
CA PRO A 101 6.10 17.53 -2.87
C PRO A 101 7.16 16.67 -3.54
N GLU A 102 7.96 17.30 -4.41
CA GLU A 102 9.14 16.66 -4.97
C GLU A 102 10.21 16.46 -3.87
N PRO A 103 11.00 15.40 -3.91
CA PRO A 103 11.00 14.30 -4.91
C PRO A 103 10.06 13.15 -4.58
N LEU A 104 9.26 13.26 -3.50
CA LEU A 104 8.41 12.18 -3.01
C LEU A 104 7.39 11.74 -4.06
N ASN A 105 6.78 12.68 -4.78
CA ASN A 105 5.81 12.39 -5.82
C ASN A 105 6.37 11.45 -6.89
N ASP A 106 7.55 11.75 -7.41
CA ASP A 106 8.18 10.91 -8.44
C ASP A 106 8.62 9.56 -7.89
N LYS A 107 9.14 9.53 -6.68
CA LYS A 107 9.56 8.28 -6.03
C LYS A 107 8.38 7.34 -5.83
N MET A 108 7.27 7.85 -5.35
CA MET A 108 6.08 7.02 -5.12
C MET A 108 5.46 6.55 -6.43
N ARG A 109 5.40 7.43 -7.44
CA ARG A 109 4.88 7.04 -8.76
C ARG A 109 5.70 5.91 -9.37
N THR A 110 7.03 6.03 -9.33
CA THR A 110 7.95 5.00 -9.84
C THR A 110 7.76 3.68 -9.11
N LEU A 111 7.60 3.74 -7.79
CA LEU A 111 7.40 2.54 -6.97
C LEU A 111 6.06 1.86 -7.30
N TYR A 112 4.99 2.62 -7.45
CA TYR A 112 3.69 2.06 -7.86
C TYR A 112 3.74 1.44 -9.25
N GLN A 113 4.48 2.04 -10.19
CA GLN A 113 4.65 1.46 -11.53
C GLN A 113 5.36 0.11 -11.46
N GLU A 114 6.41 0.02 -10.67
CA GLU A 114 7.13 -1.24 -10.46
C GLU A 114 6.22 -2.31 -9.85
N MET A 115 5.41 -1.92 -8.87
CA MET A 115 4.45 -2.81 -8.21
C MET A 115 3.40 -3.32 -9.20
N SER A 116 2.87 -2.44 -10.05
CA SER A 116 1.89 -2.80 -11.08
C SER A 116 2.43 -3.76 -12.12
N GLU A 117 3.66 -3.57 -12.55
CA GLU A 117 4.29 -4.40 -13.59
C GLU A 117 4.63 -5.80 -13.10
N LEU A 118 4.89 -5.99 -11.82
CA LEU A 118 5.21 -7.29 -11.20
C LEU A 118 6.35 -8.04 -11.91
N LYS A 119 7.32 -7.31 -12.44
CA LYS A 119 8.46 -7.91 -13.15
C LYS A 119 9.68 -8.10 -12.27
N THR A 120 9.90 -7.19 -11.32
CA THR A 120 11.05 -7.28 -10.42
C THR A 120 10.80 -8.29 -9.32
N LEU A 121 11.87 -8.83 -8.75
CA LEU A 121 11.78 -9.75 -7.62
C LEU A 121 11.16 -9.05 -6.41
N GLU A 122 11.52 -7.78 -6.18
CA GLU A 122 10.93 -6.97 -5.10
C GLU A 122 9.40 -6.90 -5.22
N ALA A 123 8.90 -6.58 -6.41
CA ALA A 123 7.45 -6.50 -6.64
C ALA A 123 6.76 -7.84 -6.43
N LYS A 124 7.39 -8.93 -6.87
CA LYS A 124 6.85 -10.29 -6.67
C LYS A 124 6.80 -10.68 -5.21
N ILE A 125 7.83 -10.34 -4.45
CA ILE A 125 7.89 -10.62 -3.00
C ILE A 125 6.81 -9.82 -2.27
N TYR A 126 6.71 -8.53 -2.52
CA TYR A 126 5.65 -7.72 -1.92
C TYR A 126 4.27 -8.35 -2.15
N LYS A 127 3.99 -8.75 -3.39
CA LYS A 127 2.68 -9.31 -3.74
C LYS A 127 2.43 -10.65 -3.04
N ALA A 128 3.46 -11.49 -2.94
CA ALA A 128 3.36 -12.76 -2.21
C ALA A 128 3.07 -12.53 -0.73
N LEU A 129 3.75 -11.58 -0.10
CA LEU A 129 3.53 -11.26 1.32
C LEU A 129 2.13 -10.68 1.55
N ASP A 130 1.65 -9.85 0.64
CA ASP A 130 0.28 -9.31 0.69
C ASP A 130 -0.74 -10.45 0.68
N ASN A 131 -0.56 -11.43 -0.20
CA ASN A 131 -1.46 -12.59 -0.30
C ASN A 131 -1.41 -13.50 0.93
N MET A 132 -0.30 -13.53 1.66
CA MET A 132 -0.13 -14.35 2.87
C MET A 132 -0.84 -13.75 4.09
N GLU A 133 -0.90 -12.45 4.16
CA GLU A 133 -1.53 -11.77 5.29
C GLU A 133 -3.04 -11.64 5.05
#